data_47e11506de4620afabb8c93acdd4a849
#
_entry.id   47e11506de4620afabb8c93acdd4a849
#
_cell.length_a   1.000
_cell.length_b   1.000
_cell.length_c   1.000
_cell.angle_alpha   90.00
_cell.angle_beta   90.00
_cell.angle_gamma   90.00
#
_symmetry.space_group_name_H-M   'P 1'
#
loop_
_entity.id
_entity.type
_entity.pdbx_description
1 polymer ?
#
loop_
_entity_poly.entity_id
_entity_poly.type
_entity_poly.pdbx_seq_one_letter_code
_entity_poly.pdbx_strand_id
1 'polypeptide(L)'
;MSLDAGPAGNYYDKYRTRNPIARWLMQGFLSGFDRLSSSIPPGPVLEVGCGEGELSMRLAARGYRVRGCDVSADVIDEARGRARSAGLAVEFWQCDIQDLTEHDAAPLVICCEVLEHLRDPQAGLERLALLARPWLIVSVPREPLWRAMNMARGKYLGQLGNTPGHLNHWGRRAFLSQVGERFDIVKTASPVPWTMALCKVK
;
A
#
# COMPACT_ATOMS: atom_id res chain seq x y z
N MET A 1 -19.45 15.06 12.32
CA MET A 1 -18.90 14.00 13.22
C MET A 1 -17.48 13.79 12.73
N SER A 2 -16.47 14.25 13.50
CA SER A 2 -15.07 14.05 13.13
C SER A 2 -14.79 12.56 13.20
N LEU A 3 -14.42 11.99 12.07
CA LEU A 3 -13.90 10.62 12.00
C LEU A 3 -12.57 10.63 12.78
N ASP A 4 -12.53 9.94 13.92
CA ASP A 4 -11.28 9.53 14.54
C ASP A 4 -10.58 8.58 13.55
N ALA A 5 -9.92 9.17 12.57
CA ALA A 5 -8.97 8.47 11.74
C ALA A 5 -7.84 8.05 12.69
N GLY A 6 -7.70 6.76 12.94
CA GLY A 6 -6.50 6.24 13.60
C GLY A 6 -5.27 6.80 12.88
N PRO A 7 -4.08 6.78 13.52
CA PRO A 7 -2.91 7.46 12.98
C PRO A 7 -2.65 6.99 11.56
N ALA A 8 -2.86 7.89 10.61
CA ALA A 8 -2.50 7.71 9.22
C ALA A 8 -0.98 7.86 9.08
N GLY A 9 -0.37 7.11 8.16
CA GLY A 9 1.07 7.12 7.95
C GLY A 9 1.81 6.05 8.76
N ASN A 10 3.09 5.96 8.54
CA ASN A 10 3.94 5.03 9.27
C ASN A 10 4.22 5.57 10.68
N TYR A 11 4.01 4.76 11.73
CA TYR A 11 4.39 5.08 13.12
C TYR A 11 5.88 5.45 13.29
N TYR A 12 6.71 5.13 12.31
CA TYR A 12 8.10 5.55 12.15
C TYR A 12 8.50 5.37 10.68
N ASP A 13 9.46 6.18 10.21
CA ASP A 13 9.97 6.05 8.84
C ASP A 13 10.62 4.68 8.64
N LYS A 14 9.82 3.71 8.17
CA LYS A 14 10.25 2.32 7.95
C LYS A 14 11.24 2.21 6.79
N TYR A 15 11.26 3.18 5.89
CA TYR A 15 12.12 3.18 4.72
C TYR A 15 13.53 3.73 5.00
N ARG A 16 13.67 4.63 6.01
CA ARG A 16 14.96 5.24 6.40
C ARG A 16 15.54 4.69 7.70
N THR A 17 15.00 3.60 8.21
CA THR A 17 15.46 2.98 9.46
C THR A 17 16.93 2.57 9.40
N ARG A 18 17.65 2.75 10.52
CA ARG A 18 19.04 2.27 10.68
C ARG A 18 19.11 0.81 11.13
N ASN A 19 18.00 0.21 11.54
CA ASN A 19 17.96 -1.20 11.97
C ASN A 19 18.19 -2.12 10.77
N PRO A 20 19.24 -2.98 10.77
CA PRO A 20 19.58 -3.82 9.62
C PRO A 20 18.49 -4.84 9.28
N ILE A 21 17.78 -5.36 10.27
CA ILE A 21 16.66 -6.31 10.04
C ILE A 21 15.50 -5.58 9.37
N ALA A 22 15.12 -4.41 9.87
CA ALA A 22 14.05 -3.63 9.27
C ALA A 22 14.40 -3.19 7.83
N ARG A 23 15.67 -2.82 7.58
CA ARG A 23 16.17 -2.52 6.23
C ARG A 23 16.05 -3.73 5.30
N TRP A 24 16.48 -4.90 5.75
CA TRP A 24 16.39 -6.14 4.98
C TRP A 24 14.93 -6.48 4.62
N LEU A 25 14.02 -6.36 5.58
CA LEU A 25 12.59 -6.55 5.36
C LEU A 25 12.05 -5.56 4.30
N MET A 26 12.36 -4.27 4.45
CA MET A 26 11.91 -3.25 3.51
C MET A 26 12.52 -3.42 2.11
N GLN A 27 13.77 -3.83 2.00
CA GLN A 27 14.38 -4.19 0.71
C GLN A 27 13.64 -5.36 0.07
N GLY A 28 13.24 -6.37 0.84
CA GLY A 28 12.41 -7.49 0.38
C GLY A 28 11.07 -7.00 -0.16
N PHE A 29 10.38 -6.11 0.57
CA PHE A 29 9.13 -5.48 0.15
C PHE A 29 9.29 -4.72 -1.17
N LEU A 30 10.26 -3.81 -1.24
CA LEU A 30 10.52 -3.00 -2.44
C LEU A 30 10.92 -3.86 -3.64
N SER A 31 11.74 -4.88 -3.44
CA SER A 31 12.11 -5.82 -4.51
C SER A 31 10.91 -6.63 -5.02
N GLY A 32 10.01 -7.02 -4.11
CA GLY A 32 8.73 -7.66 -4.47
C GLY A 32 7.86 -6.74 -5.30
N PHE A 33 7.70 -5.49 -4.87
CA PHE A 33 6.95 -4.46 -5.57
C PHE A 33 7.54 -4.17 -6.97
N ASP A 34 8.87 -3.98 -7.06
CA ASP A 34 9.54 -3.74 -8.35
C ASP A 34 9.31 -4.87 -9.35
N ARG A 35 9.41 -6.12 -8.89
CA ARG A 35 9.19 -7.29 -9.75
C ARG A 35 7.75 -7.37 -10.28
N LEU A 36 6.76 -6.95 -9.48
CA LEU A 36 5.37 -6.91 -9.93
C LEU A 36 5.14 -5.73 -10.88
N SER A 37 5.59 -4.52 -10.50
CA SER A 37 5.38 -3.30 -11.29
C SER A 37 6.14 -3.31 -12.61
N SER A 38 7.33 -3.94 -12.70
CA SER A 38 8.10 -4.04 -13.95
C SER A 38 7.42 -4.87 -15.05
N SER A 39 6.35 -5.59 -14.71
CA SER A 39 5.54 -6.31 -15.70
C SER A 39 4.59 -5.39 -16.47
N ILE A 40 4.45 -4.13 -16.04
CA ILE A 40 3.58 -3.12 -16.64
C ILE A 40 4.45 -2.02 -17.22
N PRO A 41 4.29 -1.65 -18.50
CA PRO A 41 5.08 -0.56 -19.08
C PRO A 41 4.79 0.78 -18.40
N PRO A 42 5.75 1.73 -18.40
CA PRO A 42 5.53 3.06 -17.87
C PRO A 42 4.30 3.75 -18.47
N GLY A 43 3.52 4.37 -17.62
CA GLY A 43 2.26 5.03 -17.99
C GLY A 43 1.65 5.75 -16.78
N PRO A 44 0.35 6.14 -16.86
CA PRO A 44 -0.34 6.73 -15.73
C PRO A 44 -0.56 5.72 -14.60
N VAL A 45 -0.34 6.16 -13.36
CA VAL A 45 -0.50 5.37 -12.14
C VAL A 45 -1.27 6.17 -11.11
N LEU A 46 -2.17 5.51 -10.39
CA LEU A 46 -2.79 5.99 -9.17
C LEU A 46 -2.32 5.16 -7.98
N GLU A 47 -1.72 5.78 -6.97
CA GLU A 47 -1.45 5.14 -5.67
C GLU A 47 -2.49 5.60 -4.65
N VAL A 48 -3.24 4.65 -4.10
CA VAL A 48 -4.24 4.83 -3.05
C VAL A 48 -3.63 4.46 -1.71
N GLY A 49 -3.64 5.38 -0.74
CA GLY A 49 -2.94 5.26 0.52
C GLY A 49 -1.43 5.39 0.34
N CYS A 50 -1.00 6.48 -0.29
CA CYS A 50 0.41 6.67 -0.68
C CYS A 50 1.35 6.98 0.50
N GLY A 51 0.81 7.31 1.68
CA GLY A 51 1.61 7.73 2.82
C GLY A 51 2.60 8.83 2.43
N GLU A 52 3.85 8.69 2.85
CA GLU A 52 4.93 9.63 2.57
C GLU A 52 5.47 9.55 1.11
N GLY A 53 4.78 8.83 0.20
CA GLY A 53 5.02 8.81 -1.24
C GLY A 53 6.19 7.95 -1.71
N GLU A 54 6.65 6.97 -0.93
CA GLU A 54 7.83 6.15 -1.27
C GLU A 54 7.66 5.35 -2.57
N LEU A 55 6.55 4.64 -2.74
CA LEU A 55 6.29 3.85 -3.95
C LEU A 55 5.97 4.75 -5.14
N SER A 56 5.24 5.85 -4.91
CA SER A 56 4.98 6.88 -5.92
C SER A 56 6.28 7.44 -6.50
N MET A 57 7.19 7.90 -5.64
CA MET A 57 8.49 8.45 -6.07
C MET A 57 9.36 7.38 -6.77
N ARG A 58 9.32 6.15 -6.26
CA ARG A 58 10.04 5.02 -6.87
C ARG A 58 9.58 4.72 -8.29
N LEU A 59 8.30 4.83 -8.57
CA LEU A 59 7.74 4.67 -9.92
C LEU A 59 8.04 5.89 -10.79
N ALA A 60 7.88 7.11 -10.25
CA ALA A 60 8.19 8.34 -10.98
C ALA A 60 9.65 8.36 -11.45
N ALA A 61 10.61 7.92 -10.62
CA ALA A 61 12.01 7.76 -10.99
C ALA A 61 12.25 6.74 -12.13
N ARG A 62 11.26 5.85 -12.39
CA ARG A 62 11.27 4.87 -13.47
C ARG A 62 10.45 5.30 -14.69
N GLY A 63 10.02 6.57 -14.74
CA GLY A 63 9.31 7.17 -15.87
C GLY A 63 7.80 6.98 -15.88
N TYR A 64 7.19 6.50 -14.78
CA TYR A 64 5.73 6.50 -14.65
C TYR A 64 5.22 7.90 -14.31
N ARG A 65 4.01 8.21 -14.77
CA ARG A 65 3.28 9.43 -14.38
C ARG A 65 2.39 9.11 -13.18
N VAL A 66 2.80 9.48 -12.00
CA VAL A 66 2.18 9.03 -10.76
C VAL A 66 1.35 10.14 -10.12
N ARG A 67 0.14 9.78 -9.72
CA ARG A 67 -0.70 10.52 -8.78
C ARG A 67 -0.88 9.67 -7.54
N GLY A 68 -0.81 10.26 -6.34
CA GLY A 68 -0.97 9.55 -5.07
C GLY A 68 -1.94 10.26 -4.15
N CYS A 69 -2.79 9.52 -3.46
CA CYS A 69 -3.67 10.08 -2.44
C CYS A 69 -3.57 9.33 -1.12
N ASP A 70 -3.83 10.04 -0.04
CA ASP A 70 -3.93 9.50 1.31
C ASP A 70 -4.99 10.28 2.11
N VAL A 71 -5.58 9.67 3.12
CA VAL A 71 -6.57 10.30 3.98
C VAL A 71 -5.97 11.38 4.89
N SER A 72 -4.68 11.31 5.18
CA SER A 72 -3.97 12.23 6.07
C SER A 72 -3.32 13.38 5.32
N ALA A 73 -3.71 14.61 5.65
CA ALA A 73 -3.10 15.82 5.11
C ALA A 73 -1.60 15.91 5.45
N ASP A 74 -1.21 15.54 6.66
CA ASP A 74 0.17 15.66 7.15
C ASP A 74 1.12 14.78 6.32
N VAL A 75 0.76 13.53 6.03
CA VAL A 75 1.60 12.65 5.21
C VAL A 75 1.63 13.09 3.75
N ILE A 76 0.56 13.70 3.25
CA ILE A 76 0.52 14.29 1.90
C ILE A 76 1.49 15.47 1.79
N ASP A 77 1.55 16.32 2.79
CA ASP A 77 2.50 17.45 2.80
C ASP A 77 3.95 16.97 2.90
N GLU A 78 4.21 15.91 3.68
CA GLU A 78 5.51 15.24 3.68
C GLU A 78 5.85 14.65 2.30
N ALA A 79 4.93 13.89 1.68
CA ALA A 79 5.12 13.30 0.36
C ALA A 79 5.47 14.36 -0.71
N ARG A 80 4.75 15.50 -0.71
CA ARG A 80 5.03 16.64 -1.57
C ARG A 80 6.42 17.22 -1.35
N GLY A 81 6.81 17.37 -0.08
CA GLY A 81 8.13 17.86 0.30
C GLY A 81 9.25 16.93 -0.18
N ARG A 82 9.08 15.63 0.01
CA ARG A 82 10.04 14.60 -0.41
C ARG A 82 10.18 14.54 -1.93
N ALA A 83 9.07 14.56 -2.67
CA ALA A 83 9.10 14.54 -4.13
C ALA A 83 9.80 15.79 -4.71
N ARG A 84 9.48 16.99 -4.19
CA ARG A 84 10.18 18.23 -4.57
C ARG A 84 11.68 18.15 -4.32
N SER A 85 12.08 17.66 -3.15
CA SER A 85 13.49 17.51 -2.78
C SER A 85 14.25 16.53 -3.67
N ALA A 86 13.53 15.52 -4.20
CA ALA A 86 14.07 14.52 -5.13
C ALA A 86 14.01 14.97 -6.62
N GLY A 87 13.42 16.13 -6.91
CA GLY A 87 13.23 16.61 -8.29
C GLY A 87 12.24 15.74 -9.10
N LEU A 88 11.30 15.07 -8.42
CA LEU A 88 10.32 14.18 -9.04
C LEU A 88 8.96 14.87 -9.20
N ALA A 89 8.37 14.75 -10.39
CA ALA A 89 7.04 15.25 -10.68
C ALA A 89 6.00 14.18 -10.29
N VAL A 90 5.46 14.30 -9.07
CA VAL A 90 4.36 13.47 -8.56
C VAL A 90 3.28 14.39 -8.01
N GLU A 91 2.05 14.14 -8.39
CA GLU A 91 0.89 14.85 -7.84
C GLU A 91 0.37 14.10 -6.60
N PHE A 92 0.25 14.81 -5.48
CA PHE A 92 -0.31 14.25 -4.24
C PHE A 92 -1.49 15.07 -3.75
N TRP A 93 -2.57 14.40 -3.29
CA TRP A 93 -3.72 15.09 -2.70
C TRP A 93 -4.33 14.27 -1.56
N GLN A 94 -5.00 14.97 -0.65
CA GLN A 94 -5.76 14.34 0.42
C GLN A 94 -7.07 13.79 -0.12
N CYS A 95 -7.33 12.49 0.07
CA CYS A 95 -8.60 11.85 -0.33
C CYS A 95 -8.79 10.52 0.40
N ASP A 96 -10.01 10.22 0.82
CA ASP A 96 -10.38 8.87 1.26
C ASP A 96 -10.59 7.98 0.03
N ILE A 97 -10.26 6.70 0.13
CA ILE A 97 -10.49 5.70 -0.94
C ILE A 97 -11.97 5.67 -1.37
N GLN A 98 -12.90 5.91 -0.44
CA GLN A 98 -14.34 5.88 -0.73
C GLN A 98 -14.80 7.08 -1.57
N ASP A 99 -14.07 8.19 -1.55
CA ASP A 99 -14.40 9.42 -2.29
C ASP A 99 -13.83 9.41 -3.73
N LEU A 100 -12.92 8.48 -4.04
CA LEU A 100 -12.38 8.31 -5.39
C LEU A 100 -13.47 7.85 -6.35
N THR A 101 -13.45 8.36 -7.58
CA THR A 101 -14.45 8.11 -8.62
C THR A 101 -13.81 7.51 -9.88
N GLU A 102 -14.61 7.15 -10.87
CA GLU A 102 -14.10 6.66 -12.17
C GLU A 102 -13.20 7.69 -12.89
N HIS A 103 -13.33 8.98 -12.58
CA HIS A 103 -12.46 10.04 -13.12
C HIS A 103 -11.01 9.90 -12.62
N ASP A 104 -10.81 9.22 -11.49
CA ASP A 104 -9.49 8.98 -10.92
C ASP A 104 -8.83 7.71 -11.47
N ALA A 105 -9.55 6.94 -12.29
CA ALA A 105 -9.08 5.68 -12.83
C ALA A 105 -7.73 5.79 -13.56
N ALA A 106 -6.92 4.75 -13.46
CA ALA A 106 -5.61 4.68 -14.08
C ALA A 106 -5.32 3.28 -14.64
N PRO A 107 -4.47 3.17 -15.68
CA PRO A 107 -4.02 1.87 -16.20
C PRO A 107 -3.40 0.96 -15.14
N LEU A 108 -2.72 1.52 -14.17
CA LEU A 108 -2.19 0.83 -12.99
C LEU A 108 -2.64 1.55 -11.72
N VAL A 109 -3.30 0.82 -10.84
CA VAL A 109 -3.61 1.25 -9.47
C VAL A 109 -2.73 0.51 -8.49
N ILE A 110 -2.27 1.19 -7.46
CA ILE A 110 -1.49 0.63 -6.36
C ILE A 110 -2.24 0.90 -5.06
N CYS A 111 -2.37 -0.14 -4.24
CA CYS A 111 -2.96 -0.05 -2.90
C CYS A 111 -2.19 -1.01 -1.98
N CYS A 112 -1.12 -0.51 -1.38
CA CYS A 112 -0.23 -1.30 -0.55
C CYS A 112 -0.33 -0.88 0.91
N GLU A 113 -0.58 -1.84 1.82
CA GLU A 113 -0.67 -1.61 3.27
C GLU A 113 -1.80 -0.63 3.65
N VAL A 114 -2.97 -0.80 3.04
CA VAL A 114 -4.16 0.03 3.25
C VAL A 114 -5.36 -0.79 3.71
N LEU A 115 -5.61 -1.93 3.06
CA LEU A 115 -6.84 -2.72 3.29
C LEU A 115 -6.99 -3.19 4.73
N GLU A 116 -5.88 -3.44 5.42
CA GLU A 116 -5.87 -3.82 6.84
C GLU A 116 -6.41 -2.73 7.77
N HIS A 117 -6.41 -1.49 7.33
CA HIS A 117 -6.91 -0.35 8.09
C HIS A 117 -8.38 -0.01 7.81
N LEU A 118 -8.95 -0.53 6.72
CA LEU A 118 -10.32 -0.20 6.33
C LEU A 118 -11.33 -0.91 7.23
N ARG A 119 -12.40 -0.21 7.60
CA ARG A 119 -13.54 -0.82 8.32
C ARG A 119 -14.27 -1.84 7.44
N ASP A 120 -14.35 -1.55 6.14
CA ASP A 120 -14.92 -2.44 5.13
C ASP A 120 -13.91 -2.62 3.98
N PRO A 121 -13.03 -3.64 4.07
CA PRO A 121 -12.06 -3.93 3.03
C PRO A 121 -12.71 -4.43 1.73
N GLN A 122 -13.94 -4.94 1.79
CA GLN A 122 -14.68 -5.39 0.62
C GLN A 122 -15.11 -4.19 -0.22
N ALA A 123 -15.68 -3.16 0.43
CA ALA A 123 -15.98 -1.89 -0.24
C ALA A 123 -14.70 -1.24 -0.82
N GLY A 124 -13.56 -1.36 -0.11
CA GLY A 124 -12.26 -0.94 -0.62
C GLY A 124 -11.87 -1.66 -1.92
N LEU A 125 -12.00 -2.99 -1.97
CA LEU A 125 -11.72 -3.77 -3.17
C LEU A 125 -12.68 -3.45 -4.32
N GLU A 126 -13.95 -3.17 -4.03
CA GLU A 126 -14.92 -2.69 -5.02
C GLU A 126 -14.49 -1.36 -5.64
N ARG A 127 -14.08 -0.43 -4.79
CA ARG A 127 -13.55 0.86 -5.25
C ARG A 127 -12.30 0.69 -6.11
N LEU A 128 -11.36 -0.16 -5.70
CA LEU A 128 -10.16 -0.47 -6.49
C LEU A 128 -10.48 -1.09 -7.85
N ALA A 129 -11.50 -1.94 -7.94
CA ALA A 129 -11.96 -2.51 -9.21
C ALA A 129 -12.56 -1.44 -10.15
N LEU A 130 -13.22 -0.42 -9.59
CA LEU A 130 -13.71 0.72 -10.34
C LEU A 130 -12.59 1.60 -10.91
N LEU A 131 -11.45 1.67 -10.20
CA LEU A 131 -10.34 2.57 -10.52
C LEU A 131 -9.30 1.92 -11.46
N ALA A 132 -9.06 0.62 -11.33
CA ALA A 132 -8.02 -0.07 -12.12
C ALA A 132 -8.46 -0.30 -13.58
N ARG A 133 -7.56 0.02 -14.55
CA ARG A 133 -7.82 -0.11 -16.00
C ARG A 133 -6.60 -0.68 -16.75
N PRO A 134 -6.29 -1.96 -16.69
CA PRO A 134 -6.96 -2.99 -15.88
C PRO A 134 -6.13 -3.46 -14.65
N TRP A 135 -5.00 -2.85 -14.32
CA TRP A 135 -4.01 -3.42 -13.42
C TRP A 135 -4.11 -2.88 -12.00
N LEU A 136 -4.02 -3.80 -11.03
CA LEU A 136 -3.92 -3.50 -9.60
C LEU A 136 -2.70 -4.20 -9.00
N ILE A 137 -1.89 -3.46 -8.24
CA ILE A 137 -0.95 -4.05 -7.27
C ILE A 137 -1.49 -3.79 -5.88
N VAL A 138 -1.65 -4.85 -5.10
CA VAL A 138 -2.19 -4.78 -3.74
C VAL A 138 -1.32 -5.57 -2.78
N SER A 139 -1.15 -5.07 -1.55
CA SER A 139 -0.44 -5.80 -0.49
C SER A 139 -1.07 -5.62 0.87
N VAL A 140 -0.83 -6.60 1.75
CA VAL A 140 -1.18 -6.57 3.17
C VAL A 140 -0.12 -7.29 4.00
N PRO A 141 0.01 -6.99 5.31
CA PRO A 141 0.78 -7.80 6.24
C PRO A 141 0.24 -9.22 6.31
N ARG A 142 1.14 -10.20 6.33
CA ARG A 142 0.77 -11.62 6.39
C ARG A 142 0.69 -12.11 7.83
N GLU A 143 -0.51 -12.46 8.26
CA GLU A 143 -0.76 -13.06 9.57
C GLU A 143 -0.64 -14.60 9.56
N PRO A 144 -0.25 -15.24 10.66
CA PRO A 144 0.11 -14.64 11.97
C PRO A 144 1.58 -14.14 12.04
N LEU A 145 2.32 -14.19 10.94
CA LEU A 145 3.75 -13.89 10.91
C LEU A 145 4.06 -12.46 11.36
N TRP A 146 3.25 -11.49 10.91
CA TRP A 146 3.40 -10.08 11.28
C TRP A 146 3.34 -9.89 12.81
N ARG A 147 2.31 -10.44 13.45
CA ARG A 147 2.14 -10.36 14.91
C ARG A 147 3.26 -11.07 15.65
N ALA A 148 3.64 -12.27 15.19
CA ALA A 148 4.76 -13.01 15.79
C ALA A 148 6.08 -12.20 15.74
N MET A 149 6.36 -11.54 14.63
CA MET A 149 7.54 -10.69 14.50
C MET A 149 7.46 -9.41 15.36
N ASN A 150 6.28 -8.84 15.55
CA ASN A 150 6.10 -7.72 16.47
C ASN A 150 6.36 -8.15 17.92
N MET A 151 5.81 -9.29 18.34
CA MET A 151 6.07 -9.85 19.67
C MET A 151 7.54 -10.17 19.89
N ALA A 152 8.22 -10.78 18.91
CA ALA A 152 9.65 -11.09 18.99
C ALA A 152 10.53 -9.83 19.15
N ARG A 153 10.04 -8.66 18.72
CA ARG A 153 10.68 -7.36 18.90
C ARG A 153 10.23 -6.63 20.17
N GLY A 154 9.43 -7.27 21.03
CA GLY A 154 8.86 -6.66 22.22
C GLY A 154 7.81 -5.57 21.94
N LYS A 155 7.26 -5.50 20.70
CA LYS A 155 6.27 -4.50 20.33
C LYS A 155 4.85 -5.04 20.45
N TYR A 156 3.95 -4.19 20.94
CA TYR A 156 2.50 -4.45 21.01
C TYR A 156 2.14 -5.74 21.79
N LEU A 157 2.94 -6.10 22.83
CA LEU A 157 2.74 -7.33 23.60
C LEU A 157 1.35 -7.42 24.23
N GLY A 158 0.82 -6.31 24.76
CA GLY A 158 -0.53 -6.23 25.34
C GLY A 158 -1.65 -6.47 24.35
N GLN A 159 -1.38 -6.39 23.05
CA GLN A 159 -2.31 -6.63 21.94
C GLN A 159 -1.90 -7.87 21.11
N LEU A 160 -1.13 -8.78 21.72
CA LEU A 160 -0.62 -9.99 21.07
C LEU A 160 0.06 -9.70 19.71
N GLY A 161 0.86 -8.64 19.67
CA GLY A 161 1.62 -8.21 18.49
C GLY A 161 0.80 -7.48 17.42
N ASN A 162 -0.49 -7.20 17.67
CA ASN A 162 -1.28 -6.44 16.72
C ASN A 162 -0.81 -4.98 16.64
N THR A 163 -0.59 -4.49 15.42
CA THR A 163 -0.27 -3.09 15.19
C THR A 163 -1.53 -2.24 15.42
N PRO A 164 -1.46 -1.15 16.20
CA PRO A 164 -2.58 -0.24 16.33
C PRO A 164 -3.10 0.21 14.97
N GLY A 165 -4.43 0.22 14.79
CA GLY A 165 -5.06 0.56 13.51
C GLY A 165 -5.22 -0.59 12.51
N HIS A 166 -4.59 -1.77 12.72
CA HIS A 166 -4.91 -2.94 11.93
C HIS A 166 -6.23 -3.55 12.41
N LEU A 167 -7.28 -3.33 11.63
CA LEU A 167 -8.62 -3.85 11.88
C LEU A 167 -8.82 -5.23 11.26
N ASN A 168 -8.14 -5.50 10.15
CA ASN A 168 -8.26 -6.74 9.39
C ASN A 168 -6.93 -7.50 9.38
N HIS A 169 -7.04 -8.83 9.40
CA HIS A 169 -5.90 -9.73 9.55
C HIS A 169 -6.03 -10.89 8.57
N TRP A 170 -5.11 -11.01 7.62
CA TRP A 170 -5.14 -12.08 6.64
C TRP A 170 -3.89 -12.93 6.64
N GLY A 171 -4.10 -14.25 6.62
CA GLY A 171 -3.10 -15.16 6.09
C GLY A 171 -3.07 -15.07 4.56
N ARG A 172 -1.97 -15.49 3.96
CA ARG A 172 -1.76 -15.40 2.50
C ARG A 172 -2.93 -15.95 1.68
N ARG A 173 -3.43 -17.15 2.04
CA ARG A 173 -4.50 -17.83 1.28
C ARG A 173 -5.81 -17.06 1.35
N ALA A 174 -6.21 -16.59 2.54
CA ALA A 174 -7.43 -15.85 2.75
C ALA A 174 -7.41 -14.51 1.98
N PHE A 175 -6.30 -13.77 2.04
CA PHE A 175 -6.14 -12.53 1.29
C PHE A 175 -6.28 -12.74 -0.22
N LEU A 176 -5.54 -13.70 -0.78
CA LEU A 176 -5.61 -13.98 -2.21
C LEU A 176 -7.00 -14.49 -2.65
N SER A 177 -7.69 -15.25 -1.79
CA SER A 177 -9.07 -15.67 -2.08
C SER A 177 -10.01 -14.47 -2.18
N GLN A 178 -9.94 -13.53 -1.22
CA GLN A 178 -10.78 -12.33 -1.20
C GLN A 178 -10.50 -11.42 -2.41
N VAL A 179 -9.23 -11.17 -2.73
CA VAL A 179 -8.85 -10.41 -3.93
C VAL A 179 -9.35 -11.12 -5.20
N GLY A 180 -9.25 -12.46 -5.24
CA GLY A 180 -9.66 -13.29 -6.35
C GLY A 180 -11.17 -13.28 -6.65
N GLU A 181 -12.01 -12.75 -5.77
CA GLU A 181 -13.44 -12.59 -6.04
C GLU A 181 -13.71 -11.57 -7.15
N ARG A 182 -12.88 -10.51 -7.24
CA ARG A 182 -13.08 -9.39 -8.18
C ARG A 182 -11.96 -9.24 -9.21
N PHE A 183 -10.82 -9.88 -8.98
CA PHE A 183 -9.63 -9.74 -9.81
C PHE A 183 -9.07 -11.10 -10.20
N ASP A 184 -8.51 -11.19 -11.39
CA ASP A 184 -7.66 -12.29 -11.80
C ASP A 184 -6.24 -12.05 -11.27
N ILE A 185 -5.74 -12.95 -10.43
CA ILE A 185 -4.40 -12.85 -9.88
C ILE A 185 -3.39 -13.33 -10.91
N VAL A 186 -2.57 -12.41 -11.43
CA VAL A 186 -1.60 -12.70 -12.50
C VAL A 186 -0.25 -13.15 -11.93
N LYS A 187 0.23 -12.44 -10.89
CA LYS A 187 1.48 -12.77 -10.21
C LYS A 187 1.36 -12.50 -8.71
N THR A 188 2.11 -13.22 -7.91
CA THR A 188 2.23 -12.95 -6.48
C THR A 188 3.68 -12.79 -6.07
N ALA A 189 3.92 -11.99 -5.03
CA ALA A 189 5.17 -11.94 -4.29
C ALA A 189 4.85 -12.08 -2.79
N SER A 190 5.75 -12.75 -2.06
CA SER A 190 5.57 -12.96 -0.62
C SER A 190 6.84 -12.57 0.13
N PRO A 191 7.31 -11.30 0.02
CA PRO A 191 8.42 -10.85 0.85
C PRO A 191 7.99 -10.92 2.33
N VAL A 192 8.90 -11.32 3.19
CA VAL A 192 8.62 -11.42 4.62
C VAL A 192 8.48 -10.02 5.22
N PRO A 193 7.43 -9.72 5.96
CA PRO A 193 6.25 -10.50 6.32
C PRO A 193 4.98 -10.13 5.54
N TRP A 194 5.04 -9.84 4.25
CA TRP A 194 3.91 -9.37 3.43
C TRP A 194 3.40 -10.40 2.43
N THR A 195 2.21 -10.16 1.95
CA THR A 195 1.65 -10.80 0.75
C THR A 195 1.30 -9.69 -0.25
N MET A 196 1.79 -9.83 -1.48
CA MET A 196 1.53 -8.91 -2.59
C MET A 196 0.95 -9.66 -3.77
N ALA A 197 0.08 -9.00 -4.53
CA ALA A 197 -0.46 -9.52 -5.77
C ALA A 197 -0.48 -8.44 -6.85
N LEU A 198 -0.12 -8.83 -8.07
CA LEU A 198 -0.44 -8.13 -9.31
C LEU A 198 -1.67 -8.79 -9.88
N CYS A 199 -2.70 -7.99 -10.11
CA CYS A 199 -4.03 -8.44 -10.49
C CYS A 199 -4.51 -7.70 -11.73
N LYS A 200 -5.46 -8.31 -12.43
CA LYS A 200 -6.22 -7.71 -13.52
C LYS A 200 -7.69 -7.70 -13.15
N VAL A 201 -8.40 -6.60 -13.41
CA VAL A 201 -9.86 -6.52 -13.22
C VAL A 201 -10.54 -7.57 -14.11
N LYS A 202 -11.51 -8.30 -13.54
CA LYS A 202 -12.31 -9.30 -14.26
C LYS A 202 -13.22 -8.67 -15.31
#